data_59d71a079fcd51b5ae06434e31a8564f
#
_entry.id   59d71a079fcd51b5ae06434e31a8564f
#
_cell.length_a   1.000
_cell.length_b   1.000
_cell.length_c   1.000
_cell.angle_alpha   90.00
_cell.angle_beta   90.00
_cell.angle_gamma   90.00
#
_symmetry.space_group_name_H-M   'P 1'
#
loop_
_entity.id
_entity.type
_entity.pdbx_description
1 polymer ?
#
loop_
_entity_poly.entity_id
_entity_poly.type
_entity_poly.pdbx_seq_one_letter_code
_entity_poly.pdbx_strand_id
1 'polypeptide(L)'
;MKKSYIFILASVALSGCASKEASEADIQALLNKYYGSYCEYLNTSNLKKIKSYAQKDENGNDEYVAEVSYKLSFKLSDAWMKEHKQANKGTEEAEALINTYKDEMRSMAREFNDEVDKISRALGESQPMIFKYKPEDDAIYKADMASHNEKIAEMAKYIQGKYIDKFDLKTQEFKQKFPEVAYVPLISRRSLGNDDKKYTLEFSVPIQVEVKQLPVPSGCFGVQKGMYPNYFEQILSKGFGAYRLEHDKSKSLGKDGLALEISDTYKLRKTDGGWDLK
;
A
#
# COMPACT_ATOMS: atom_id res chain seq x y z
N MET A 1 60.58 58.73 -29.36
CA MET A 1 59.99 58.85 -28.02
C MET A 1 58.93 57.73 -27.87
N LYS A 2 59.29 56.64 -27.20
CA LYS A 2 58.41 55.49 -26.94
C LYS A 2 57.87 55.61 -25.53
N LYS A 3 56.56 55.81 -25.39
CA LYS A 3 55.85 55.83 -24.10
C LYS A 3 55.48 54.38 -23.69
N SER A 4 56.20 53.86 -22.68
CA SER A 4 55.83 52.60 -22.01
C SER A 4 54.68 52.80 -21.07
N TYR A 5 53.56 52.14 -21.27
CA TYR A 5 52.47 52.05 -20.33
C TYR A 5 52.69 50.83 -19.40
N ILE A 6 52.92 51.11 -18.13
CA ILE A 6 52.98 50.11 -17.07
C ILE A 6 51.55 49.81 -16.70
N PHE A 7 51.07 48.59 -17.02
CA PHE A 7 49.82 48.06 -16.50
C PHE A 7 50.09 47.53 -15.09
N ILE A 8 49.60 48.21 -14.07
CA ILE A 8 49.54 47.69 -12.72
C ILE A 8 48.29 46.80 -12.65
N LEU A 9 48.51 45.47 -12.71
CA LEU A 9 47.52 44.47 -12.37
C LEU A 9 47.26 44.53 -10.84
N ALA A 10 46.23 45.22 -10.42
CA ALA A 10 45.69 45.09 -9.07
C ALA A 10 45.05 43.72 -8.94
N SER A 11 45.80 42.77 -8.39
CA SER A 11 45.26 41.51 -7.88
C SER A 11 44.33 41.81 -6.71
N VAL A 12 43.02 41.91 -7.00
CA VAL A 12 42.00 41.87 -5.94
C VAL A 12 42.03 40.47 -5.39
N ALA A 13 42.74 40.29 -4.30
CA ALA A 13 42.60 39.15 -3.43
C ALA A 13 41.16 39.19 -2.90
N LEU A 14 40.28 38.44 -3.51
CA LEU A 14 39.00 38.04 -2.94
C LEU A 14 39.30 37.15 -1.71
N SER A 15 39.71 37.80 -0.59
CA SER A 15 39.61 37.23 0.72
C SER A 15 38.12 37.03 0.95
N GLY A 16 37.62 35.82 0.56
CA GLY A 16 36.30 35.38 0.90
C GLY A 16 36.14 35.49 2.40
N CYS A 17 35.38 36.47 2.87
CA CYS A 17 34.86 36.49 4.22
C CYS A 17 34.09 35.21 4.40
N ALA A 18 34.76 34.16 4.92
CA ALA A 18 34.09 32.96 5.34
C ALA A 18 32.99 33.38 6.30
N SER A 19 31.74 33.31 5.87
CA SER A 19 30.61 33.77 6.69
C SER A 19 30.69 33.09 8.05
N LYS A 20 30.54 33.86 9.13
CA LYS A 20 30.50 33.34 10.51
C LYS A 20 29.21 32.55 10.76
N GLU A 21 28.30 32.51 9.80
CA GLU A 21 26.99 31.88 9.88
C GLU A 21 26.82 30.85 8.75
N ALA A 22 26.20 29.73 9.08
CA ALA A 22 25.76 28.74 8.09
C ALA A 22 24.57 29.30 7.30
N SER A 23 24.65 29.20 5.98
CA SER A 23 23.52 29.53 5.12
C SER A 23 22.44 28.47 5.17
N GLU A 24 21.24 28.78 4.70
CA GLU A 24 20.16 27.78 4.55
C GLU A 24 20.59 26.62 3.65
N ALA A 25 21.34 26.91 2.59
CA ALA A 25 21.88 25.90 1.68
C ALA A 25 22.89 24.97 2.37
N ASP A 26 23.78 25.52 3.21
CA ASP A 26 24.72 24.72 3.98
C ASP A 26 24.00 23.77 4.94
N ILE A 27 23.01 24.28 5.68
CA ILE A 27 22.21 23.49 6.62
C ILE A 27 21.41 22.42 5.87
N GLN A 28 20.79 22.75 4.75
CA GLN A 28 20.05 21.77 3.96
C GLN A 28 20.95 20.66 3.42
N ALA A 29 22.16 21.01 2.95
CA ALA A 29 23.13 20.01 2.49
C ALA A 29 23.56 19.08 3.62
N LEU A 30 23.79 19.61 4.83
CA LEU A 30 24.11 18.82 6.03
C LEU A 30 22.97 17.88 6.41
N LEU A 31 21.72 18.38 6.43
CA LEU A 31 20.56 17.56 6.74
C LEU A 31 20.30 16.48 5.69
N ASN A 32 20.50 16.79 4.40
CA ASN A 32 20.42 15.76 3.35
C ASN A 32 21.50 14.66 3.53
N LYS A 33 22.74 15.06 3.87
CA LYS A 33 23.79 14.11 4.18
C LYS A 33 23.46 13.28 5.43
N TYR A 34 22.96 13.93 6.48
CA TYR A 34 22.55 13.27 7.73
C TYR A 34 21.44 12.25 7.48
N TYR A 35 20.31 12.65 6.90
CA TYR A 35 19.20 11.75 6.62
C TYR A 35 19.54 10.70 5.58
N GLY A 36 20.31 11.08 4.53
CA GLY A 36 20.76 10.16 3.49
C GLY A 36 21.69 9.06 4.00
N SER A 37 22.46 9.32 5.09
CA SER A 37 23.28 8.28 5.75
C SER A 37 22.45 7.18 6.41
N TYR A 38 21.22 7.47 6.78
CA TYR A 38 20.29 6.47 7.32
C TYR A 38 19.44 5.82 6.23
N CYS A 39 19.04 6.60 5.22
CA CYS A 39 18.18 6.10 4.15
C CYS A 39 18.31 6.99 2.91
N GLU A 40 18.82 6.44 1.82
CA GLU A 40 19.03 7.16 0.55
C GLU A 40 17.75 7.75 -0.07
N TYR A 41 16.57 7.31 0.39
CA TYR A 41 15.27 7.81 -0.05
C TYR A 41 14.75 9.00 0.74
N LEU A 42 15.51 9.45 1.76
CA LEU A 42 15.16 10.62 2.56
C LEU A 42 15.83 11.88 2.01
N ASN A 43 15.03 12.93 1.81
CA ASN A 43 15.50 14.22 1.30
C ASN A 43 14.84 15.35 2.08
N THR A 44 15.59 16.40 2.35
CA THR A 44 15.06 17.63 2.90
C THR A 44 14.85 18.67 1.79
N SER A 45 13.83 19.50 1.95
CA SER A 45 13.51 20.60 1.03
C SER A 45 12.84 21.76 1.79
N ASN A 46 12.74 22.91 1.13
CA ASN A 46 12.07 24.08 1.66
C ASN A 46 12.61 24.52 3.04
N LEU A 47 13.93 24.37 3.27
CA LEU A 47 14.53 24.76 4.53
C LEU A 47 14.44 26.28 4.69
N LYS A 48 13.97 26.70 5.84
CA LYS A 48 13.92 28.10 6.29
C LYS A 48 14.58 28.22 7.66
N LYS A 49 15.50 29.15 7.77
CA LYS A 49 16.13 29.51 9.02
C LYS A 49 15.20 30.45 9.80
N ILE A 50 14.68 29.99 10.93
CA ILE A 50 13.76 30.75 11.78
C ILE A 50 14.57 31.71 12.67
N LYS A 51 15.60 31.16 13.32
CA LYS A 51 16.48 31.88 14.24
C LYS A 51 17.87 31.28 14.23
N SER A 52 18.89 32.09 14.43
CA SER A 52 20.24 31.56 14.59
C SER A 52 21.11 32.50 15.43
N TYR A 53 22.10 31.93 16.10
CA TYR A 53 23.07 32.66 16.91
C TYR A 53 24.33 31.83 17.11
N ALA A 54 25.46 32.53 17.35
CA ALA A 54 26.71 31.92 17.76
C ALA A 54 26.77 31.86 19.29
N GLN A 55 27.31 30.76 19.82
CA GLN A 55 27.59 30.59 21.23
C GLN A 55 28.91 29.84 21.45
N LYS A 56 29.33 29.67 22.69
CA LYS A 56 30.40 28.79 23.04
C LYS A 56 29.82 27.47 23.55
N ASP A 57 30.46 26.35 23.18
CA ASP A 57 30.15 25.04 23.75
C ASP A 57 30.77 24.91 25.17
N GLU A 58 30.51 23.79 25.84
CA GLU A 58 31.03 23.50 27.18
C GLU A 58 32.56 23.51 27.26
N ASN A 59 33.24 23.31 26.14
CA ASN A 59 34.69 23.32 26.00
C ASN A 59 35.25 24.67 25.53
N GLY A 60 34.40 25.69 25.39
CA GLY A 60 34.77 27.01 24.94
C GLY A 60 34.95 27.16 23.41
N ASN A 61 34.62 26.14 22.60
CA ASN A 61 34.69 26.21 21.15
C ASN A 61 33.48 26.96 20.58
N ASP A 62 33.69 27.58 19.43
CA ASP A 62 32.60 28.25 18.70
C ASP A 62 31.58 27.24 18.17
N GLU A 63 30.35 27.46 18.52
CA GLU A 63 29.17 26.68 18.09
C GLU A 63 28.14 27.62 17.49
N TYR A 64 27.55 27.20 16.38
CA TYR A 64 26.46 27.91 15.74
C TYR A 64 25.15 27.14 15.93
N VAL A 65 24.16 27.80 16.49
CA VAL A 65 22.85 27.20 16.73
C VAL A 65 21.86 27.76 15.71
N ALA A 66 21.16 26.90 15.03
CA ALA A 66 20.13 27.26 14.05
C ALA A 66 18.81 26.52 14.33
N GLU A 67 17.76 27.30 14.56
CA GLU A 67 16.39 26.82 14.55
C GLU A 67 15.89 26.92 13.12
N VAL A 68 15.44 25.81 12.56
CA VAL A 68 15.03 25.71 11.15
C VAL A 68 13.71 24.97 11.01
N SER A 69 12.94 25.33 10.00
CA SER A 69 11.82 24.52 9.50
C SER A 69 12.17 23.99 8.13
N TYR A 70 11.76 22.76 7.85
CA TYR A 70 12.00 22.14 6.55
C TYR A 70 11.00 21.00 6.32
N LYS A 71 10.90 20.57 5.07
CA LYS A 71 10.11 19.43 4.66
C LYS A 71 11.03 18.22 4.50
N LEU A 72 10.82 17.17 5.31
CA LEU A 72 11.48 15.89 5.13
C LEU A 72 10.57 14.99 4.30
N SER A 73 11.05 14.52 3.14
CA SER A 73 10.29 13.69 2.22
C SER A 73 10.95 12.32 2.05
N PHE A 74 10.12 11.29 1.90
CA PHE A 74 10.52 9.96 1.51
C PHE A 74 10.14 9.77 0.04
N LYS A 75 11.13 9.56 -0.82
CA LYS A 75 10.91 9.36 -2.24
C LYS A 75 11.77 8.20 -2.76
N LEU A 76 11.11 7.18 -3.26
CA LEU A 76 11.80 6.07 -3.91
C LEU A 76 12.43 6.51 -5.24
N SER A 77 13.46 5.78 -5.68
CA SER A 77 14.13 6.07 -6.95
C SER A 77 13.17 5.98 -8.13
N ASP A 78 13.38 6.80 -9.15
CA ASP A 78 12.57 6.77 -10.37
C ASP A 78 12.64 5.40 -11.07
N ALA A 79 13.78 4.70 -10.95
CA ALA A 79 13.95 3.35 -11.48
C ALA A 79 13.01 2.36 -10.77
N TRP A 80 12.97 2.38 -9.44
CA TRP A 80 12.06 1.52 -8.67
C TRP A 80 10.60 1.84 -8.95
N MET A 81 10.25 3.14 -9.02
CA MET A 81 8.90 3.58 -9.37
C MET A 81 8.45 3.08 -10.75
N LYS A 82 9.36 3.13 -11.73
CA LYS A 82 9.11 2.63 -13.08
C LYS A 82 8.89 1.11 -13.07
N GLU A 83 9.72 0.36 -12.37
CA GLU A 83 9.60 -1.09 -12.23
C GLU A 83 8.30 -1.48 -11.53
N HIS A 84 7.95 -0.80 -10.42
CA HIS A 84 6.70 -1.02 -9.72
C HIS A 84 5.48 -0.75 -10.60
N LYS A 85 5.49 0.34 -11.35
CA LYS A 85 4.42 0.68 -12.30
C LYS A 85 4.30 -0.38 -13.41
N GLN A 86 5.45 -0.88 -13.91
CA GLN A 86 5.44 -1.93 -14.93
C GLN A 86 4.92 -3.26 -14.37
N ALA A 87 5.32 -3.63 -13.15
CA ALA A 87 4.87 -4.86 -12.48
C ALA A 87 3.36 -4.86 -12.17
N ASN A 88 2.78 -3.68 -12.02
CA ASN A 88 1.37 -3.47 -11.70
C ASN A 88 0.56 -2.85 -12.87
N LYS A 89 1.04 -3.05 -14.08
CA LYS A 89 0.34 -2.56 -15.28
C LYS A 89 -1.06 -3.17 -15.36
N GLY A 90 -2.06 -2.32 -15.58
CA GLY A 90 -3.47 -2.73 -15.71
C GLY A 90 -4.23 -2.88 -14.39
N THR A 91 -3.55 -2.75 -13.23
CA THR A 91 -4.22 -2.90 -11.91
C THR A 91 -5.23 -1.79 -11.64
N GLU A 92 -4.97 -0.55 -12.05
CA GLU A 92 -5.89 0.58 -11.86
C GLU A 92 -7.20 0.38 -12.65
N GLU A 93 -7.09 -0.04 -13.92
CA GLU A 93 -8.26 -0.31 -14.75
C GLU A 93 -9.02 -1.55 -14.28
N ALA A 94 -8.30 -2.57 -13.79
CA ALA A 94 -8.88 -3.78 -13.22
C ALA A 94 -9.64 -3.45 -11.93
N GLU A 95 -9.10 -2.60 -11.07
CA GLU A 95 -9.77 -2.15 -9.86
C GLU A 95 -10.98 -1.27 -10.17
N ALA A 96 -10.89 -0.39 -11.16
CA ALA A 96 -12.03 0.39 -11.62
C ALA A 96 -13.18 -0.52 -12.07
N LEU A 97 -12.89 -1.60 -12.82
CA LEU A 97 -13.90 -2.58 -13.21
C LEU A 97 -14.51 -3.28 -11.98
N ILE A 98 -13.69 -3.79 -11.06
CA ILE A 98 -14.18 -4.41 -9.82
C ILE A 98 -15.09 -3.46 -9.06
N ASN A 99 -14.72 -2.19 -8.94
CA ASN A 99 -15.49 -1.19 -8.22
C ASN A 99 -16.88 -0.94 -8.83
N THR A 100 -17.08 -1.22 -10.11
CA THR A 100 -18.40 -1.09 -10.75
C THR A 100 -19.42 -2.14 -10.28
N TYR A 101 -18.96 -3.29 -9.80
CA TYR A 101 -19.86 -4.40 -9.46
C TYR A 101 -19.64 -5.00 -8.06
N LYS A 102 -18.58 -4.64 -7.34
CA LYS A 102 -18.23 -5.32 -6.07
C LYS A 102 -19.32 -5.28 -4.99
N ASP A 103 -20.06 -4.18 -4.90
CA ASP A 103 -21.10 -4.04 -3.89
C ASP A 103 -22.33 -4.87 -4.25
N GLU A 104 -22.69 -4.94 -5.54
CA GLU A 104 -23.69 -5.85 -6.07
C GLU A 104 -23.31 -7.31 -5.77
N MET A 105 -22.07 -7.70 -6.06
CA MET A 105 -21.59 -9.07 -5.83
C MET A 105 -21.59 -9.43 -4.34
N ARG A 106 -21.26 -8.50 -3.45
CA ARG A 106 -21.34 -8.71 -2.01
C ARG A 106 -22.79 -8.86 -1.52
N SER A 107 -23.72 -8.11 -2.08
CA SER A 107 -25.15 -8.25 -1.77
C SER A 107 -25.66 -9.61 -2.24
N MET A 108 -25.38 -9.95 -3.51
CA MET A 108 -25.74 -11.25 -4.07
C MET A 108 -25.15 -12.44 -3.30
N ALA A 109 -23.92 -12.32 -2.77
CA ALA A 109 -23.30 -13.37 -1.97
C ALA A 109 -24.04 -13.58 -0.63
N ARG A 110 -24.53 -12.51 -0.01
CA ARG A 110 -25.38 -12.63 1.18
C ARG A 110 -26.72 -13.28 0.85
N GLU A 111 -27.38 -12.79 -0.20
CA GLU A 111 -28.67 -13.35 -0.66
C GLU A 111 -28.53 -14.85 -1.04
N PHE A 112 -27.45 -15.21 -1.72
CA PHE A 112 -27.12 -16.62 -2.02
C PHE A 112 -27.04 -17.47 -0.75
N ASN A 113 -26.29 -17.03 0.25
CA ASN A 113 -26.14 -17.77 1.50
C ASN A 113 -27.49 -17.92 2.24
N ASP A 114 -28.25 -16.82 2.33
CA ASP A 114 -29.56 -16.83 2.99
C ASP A 114 -30.56 -17.73 2.27
N GLU A 115 -30.57 -17.72 0.94
CA GLU A 115 -31.44 -18.57 0.13
C GLU A 115 -31.09 -20.04 0.26
N VAL A 116 -29.77 -20.38 0.19
CA VAL A 116 -29.35 -21.79 0.38
C VAL A 116 -29.71 -22.27 1.77
N ASP A 117 -29.50 -21.46 2.82
CA ASP A 117 -29.85 -21.84 4.19
C ASP A 117 -31.37 -22.01 4.38
N LYS A 118 -32.20 -21.19 3.72
CA LYS A 118 -33.64 -21.32 3.70
C LYS A 118 -34.10 -22.60 3.02
N ILE A 119 -33.55 -22.86 1.84
CA ILE A 119 -33.86 -24.08 1.06
C ILE A 119 -33.42 -25.32 1.82
N SER A 120 -32.22 -25.33 2.41
CA SER A 120 -31.71 -26.45 3.19
C SER A 120 -32.63 -26.80 4.39
N ARG A 121 -33.14 -25.76 5.08
CA ARG A 121 -34.13 -25.97 6.17
C ARG A 121 -35.42 -26.57 5.66
N ALA A 122 -35.99 -26.02 4.59
CA ALA A 122 -37.22 -26.53 4.01
C ALA A 122 -37.09 -27.97 3.48
N LEU A 123 -35.94 -28.33 2.90
CA LEU A 123 -35.65 -29.71 2.47
C LEU A 123 -35.45 -30.63 3.67
N GLY A 124 -34.81 -30.18 4.73
CA GLY A 124 -34.67 -30.96 5.98
C GLY A 124 -36.01 -31.23 6.65
N GLU A 125 -36.92 -30.25 6.67
CA GLU A 125 -38.29 -30.41 7.19
C GLU A 125 -39.14 -31.36 6.33
N SER A 126 -38.86 -31.42 5.03
CA SER A 126 -39.59 -32.30 4.08
C SER A 126 -38.97 -33.70 3.90
N GLN A 127 -37.86 -33.96 4.60
CA GLN A 127 -37.13 -35.22 4.47
C GLN A 127 -38.01 -36.41 4.94
N PRO A 128 -38.10 -37.51 4.19
CA PRO A 128 -38.80 -38.72 4.63
C PRO A 128 -38.21 -39.20 5.95
N MET A 129 -39.06 -39.40 6.96
CA MET A 129 -38.59 -39.97 8.23
C MET A 129 -38.37 -41.48 8.06
N ILE A 130 -37.10 -41.91 8.09
CA ILE A 130 -36.69 -43.33 7.97
C ILE A 130 -37.50 -44.24 8.93
N PHE A 131 -37.88 -43.74 10.11
CA PHE A 131 -38.68 -44.46 11.11
C PHE A 131 -40.17 -44.61 10.73
N LYS A 132 -40.61 -43.96 9.65
CA LYS A 132 -42.00 -44.00 9.17
C LYS A 132 -42.32 -45.24 8.37
N TYR A 133 -41.30 -45.87 7.83
CA TYR A 133 -41.45 -46.96 6.85
C TYR A 133 -40.98 -48.26 7.48
N LYS A 134 -41.78 -49.28 7.27
CA LYS A 134 -41.44 -50.65 7.59
C LYS A 134 -40.78 -51.30 6.37
N PRO A 135 -40.13 -52.45 6.48
CA PRO A 135 -39.53 -53.19 5.36
C PRO A 135 -40.49 -53.46 4.18
N GLU A 136 -41.78 -53.70 4.46
CA GLU A 136 -42.85 -53.84 3.47
C GLU A 136 -43.14 -52.54 2.68
N ASP A 137 -42.78 -51.36 3.22
CA ASP A 137 -43.02 -50.04 2.63
C ASP A 137 -41.83 -49.56 1.81
N ASP A 138 -40.84 -50.40 1.50
CA ASP A 138 -39.59 -50.02 0.81
C ASP A 138 -39.82 -49.32 -0.54
N ALA A 139 -40.88 -49.71 -1.29
CA ALA A 139 -41.23 -49.07 -2.56
C ALA A 139 -41.72 -47.63 -2.37
N ILE A 140 -42.49 -47.40 -1.31
CA ILE A 140 -43.01 -46.06 -0.97
C ILE A 140 -41.84 -45.17 -0.52
N TYR A 141 -40.97 -45.69 0.35
CA TYR A 141 -39.77 -44.98 0.77
C TYR A 141 -38.88 -44.63 -0.40
N LYS A 142 -38.62 -45.54 -1.32
CA LYS A 142 -37.80 -45.27 -2.51
C LYS A 142 -38.43 -44.19 -3.43
N ALA A 143 -39.76 -44.21 -3.58
CA ALA A 143 -40.48 -43.21 -4.35
C ALA A 143 -40.40 -41.85 -3.71
N ASP A 144 -40.56 -41.75 -2.38
CA ASP A 144 -40.44 -40.52 -1.62
C ASP A 144 -39.02 -39.95 -1.68
N MET A 145 -38.00 -40.79 -1.55
CA MET A 145 -36.59 -40.41 -1.67
C MET A 145 -36.26 -39.94 -3.08
N ALA A 146 -36.79 -40.61 -4.11
CA ALA A 146 -36.60 -40.18 -5.49
C ALA A 146 -37.20 -38.78 -5.73
N SER A 147 -38.42 -38.56 -5.27
CA SER A 147 -39.11 -37.25 -5.35
C SER A 147 -38.34 -36.15 -4.57
N HIS A 148 -37.84 -36.50 -3.37
CA HIS A 148 -37.04 -35.61 -2.58
C HIS A 148 -35.73 -35.21 -3.30
N ASN A 149 -35.01 -36.18 -3.87
CA ASN A 149 -33.80 -36.00 -4.62
C ASN A 149 -34.01 -35.12 -5.89
N GLU A 150 -35.18 -35.28 -6.55
CA GLU A 150 -35.57 -34.47 -7.70
C GLU A 150 -35.76 -32.99 -7.28
N LYS A 151 -36.44 -32.72 -6.17
CA LYS A 151 -36.59 -31.38 -5.61
C LYS A 151 -35.23 -30.76 -5.29
N ILE A 152 -34.30 -31.52 -4.69
CA ILE A 152 -32.94 -31.02 -4.43
C ILE A 152 -32.25 -30.63 -5.73
N ALA A 153 -32.37 -31.45 -6.79
CA ALA A 153 -31.79 -31.13 -8.10
C ALA A 153 -32.36 -29.86 -8.71
N GLU A 154 -33.69 -29.69 -8.65
CA GLU A 154 -34.35 -28.48 -9.14
C GLU A 154 -33.91 -27.22 -8.39
N MET A 155 -33.80 -27.29 -7.05
CA MET A 155 -33.33 -26.18 -6.23
C MET A 155 -31.87 -25.87 -6.48
N ALA A 156 -31.02 -26.88 -6.65
CA ALA A 156 -29.62 -26.65 -7.02
C ALA A 156 -29.48 -25.94 -8.37
N LYS A 157 -30.27 -26.35 -9.38
CA LYS A 157 -30.32 -25.72 -10.69
C LYS A 157 -30.83 -24.29 -10.62
N TYR A 158 -31.86 -24.04 -9.80
CA TYR A 158 -32.38 -22.69 -9.57
C TYR A 158 -31.30 -21.76 -8.99
N ILE A 159 -30.60 -22.22 -7.95
CA ILE A 159 -29.51 -21.44 -7.33
C ILE A 159 -28.35 -21.21 -8.32
N GLN A 160 -27.99 -22.22 -9.10
CA GLN A 160 -26.98 -22.11 -10.14
C GLN A 160 -27.30 -20.95 -11.09
N GLY A 161 -28.48 -20.95 -11.73
CA GLY A 161 -28.86 -19.93 -12.69
C GLY A 161 -29.12 -18.54 -12.08
N LYS A 162 -29.64 -18.49 -10.84
CA LYS A 162 -29.95 -17.21 -10.19
C LYS A 162 -28.71 -16.47 -9.71
N TYR A 163 -27.69 -17.18 -9.21
CA TYR A 163 -26.53 -16.61 -8.54
C TYR A 163 -25.21 -16.99 -9.21
N ILE A 164 -24.88 -18.26 -9.29
CA ILE A 164 -23.53 -18.73 -9.65
C ILE A 164 -23.15 -18.31 -11.05
N ASP A 165 -24.03 -18.50 -12.02
CA ASP A 165 -23.77 -18.11 -13.42
C ASP A 165 -23.42 -16.62 -13.56
N LYS A 166 -24.00 -15.76 -12.72
CA LYS A 166 -23.66 -14.31 -12.70
C LYS A 166 -22.28 -14.05 -12.12
N PHE A 167 -21.88 -14.76 -11.07
CA PHE A 167 -20.53 -14.67 -10.53
C PHE A 167 -19.50 -15.17 -11.54
N ASP A 168 -19.80 -16.25 -12.23
CA ASP A 168 -18.93 -16.83 -13.26
C ASP A 168 -18.75 -15.88 -14.45
N LEU A 169 -19.82 -15.22 -14.88
CA LEU A 169 -19.75 -14.19 -15.94
C LEU A 169 -18.84 -13.03 -15.55
N LYS A 170 -18.94 -12.52 -14.32
CA LYS A 170 -18.08 -11.44 -13.84
C LYS A 170 -16.62 -11.88 -13.73
N THR A 171 -16.39 -13.10 -13.29
CA THR A 171 -15.05 -13.70 -13.22
C THR A 171 -14.46 -13.89 -14.62
N GLN A 172 -15.23 -14.36 -15.58
CA GLN A 172 -14.79 -14.52 -16.98
C GLN A 172 -14.48 -13.16 -17.61
N GLU A 173 -15.36 -12.16 -17.46
CA GLU A 173 -15.15 -10.79 -17.94
C GLU A 173 -13.83 -10.22 -17.41
N PHE A 174 -13.59 -10.36 -16.10
CA PHE A 174 -12.36 -9.91 -15.48
C PHE A 174 -11.12 -10.62 -16.06
N LYS A 175 -11.14 -11.95 -16.11
CA LYS A 175 -10.01 -12.75 -16.60
C LYS A 175 -9.70 -12.50 -18.08
N GLN A 176 -10.71 -12.28 -18.90
CA GLN A 176 -10.53 -11.97 -20.32
C GLN A 176 -9.89 -10.60 -20.52
N LYS A 177 -10.30 -9.61 -19.72
CA LYS A 177 -9.83 -8.24 -19.85
C LYS A 177 -8.46 -8.01 -19.18
N PHE A 178 -8.19 -8.72 -18.08
CA PHE A 178 -7.00 -8.57 -17.26
C PHE A 178 -6.33 -9.92 -16.93
N PRO A 179 -5.85 -10.68 -17.92
CA PRO A 179 -5.35 -12.04 -17.73
C PRO A 179 -4.14 -12.12 -16.80
N GLU A 180 -3.35 -11.03 -16.71
CA GLU A 180 -2.10 -10.96 -15.93
C GLU A 180 -2.27 -10.32 -14.55
N VAL A 181 -3.46 -9.78 -14.25
CA VAL A 181 -3.71 -9.09 -12.99
C VAL A 181 -4.22 -10.10 -11.95
N ALA A 182 -3.46 -10.24 -10.86
CA ALA A 182 -3.88 -11.03 -9.72
C ALA A 182 -5.00 -10.32 -8.94
N TYR A 183 -5.87 -11.12 -8.30
CA TYR A 183 -7.00 -10.59 -7.55
C TYR A 183 -7.31 -11.42 -6.31
N VAL A 184 -7.89 -10.76 -5.32
CA VAL A 184 -8.48 -11.41 -4.15
C VAL A 184 -9.93 -11.74 -4.45
N PRO A 185 -10.33 -13.03 -4.42
CA PRO A 185 -11.70 -13.43 -4.69
C PRO A 185 -12.60 -13.31 -3.45
N LEU A 186 -13.87 -13.02 -3.68
CA LEU A 186 -14.94 -13.41 -2.77
C LEU A 186 -15.34 -14.85 -3.13
N ILE A 187 -15.20 -15.76 -2.17
CA ILE A 187 -15.51 -17.17 -2.36
C ILE A 187 -16.65 -17.55 -1.42
N SER A 188 -17.61 -18.30 -1.93
CA SER A 188 -18.59 -18.98 -1.10
C SER A 188 -18.77 -20.41 -1.61
N ARG A 189 -18.86 -21.35 -0.69
CA ARG A 189 -19.11 -22.75 -0.96
C ARG A 189 -20.18 -23.26 -0.03
N ARG A 190 -21.24 -23.82 -0.60
CA ARG A 190 -22.38 -24.40 0.12
C ARG A 190 -22.69 -25.77 -0.44
N SER A 191 -23.36 -26.58 0.35
CA SER A 191 -23.85 -27.88 -0.09
C SER A 191 -25.36 -27.91 0.09
N LEU A 192 -26.04 -28.46 -0.90
CA LEU A 192 -27.47 -28.71 -0.89
C LEU A 192 -27.71 -30.19 -1.14
N GLY A 193 -28.52 -30.82 -0.29
CA GLY A 193 -28.83 -32.22 -0.40
C GLY A 193 -28.53 -33.01 0.87
N ASN A 194 -28.67 -34.32 0.77
CA ASN A 194 -28.48 -35.31 1.82
C ASN A 194 -27.26 -36.19 1.54
N ASP A 195 -27.03 -37.19 2.39
CA ASP A 195 -25.87 -38.10 2.26
C ASP A 195 -25.87 -38.91 0.96
N ASP A 196 -27.04 -39.21 0.41
CA ASP A 196 -27.17 -39.99 -0.84
C ASP A 196 -26.97 -39.12 -2.09
N LYS A 197 -27.35 -37.86 -2.03
CA LYS A 197 -27.24 -36.93 -3.17
C LYS A 197 -26.95 -35.52 -2.71
N LYS A 198 -25.74 -35.07 -3.01
CA LYS A 198 -25.20 -33.77 -2.57
C LYS A 198 -24.75 -32.95 -3.75
N TYR A 199 -25.23 -31.70 -3.83
CA TYR A 199 -24.81 -30.71 -4.81
C TYR A 199 -23.92 -29.70 -4.14
N THR A 200 -22.73 -29.50 -4.70
CA THR A 200 -21.83 -28.40 -4.28
C THR A 200 -22.15 -27.17 -5.10
N LEU A 201 -22.50 -26.10 -4.39
CA LEU A 201 -22.77 -24.78 -4.93
C LEU A 201 -21.59 -23.88 -4.53
N GLU A 202 -20.78 -23.48 -5.52
CA GLU A 202 -19.58 -22.71 -5.27
C GLU A 202 -19.45 -21.59 -6.30
N PHE A 203 -19.01 -20.43 -5.86
CA PHE A 203 -18.59 -19.34 -6.72
C PHE A 203 -17.31 -18.67 -6.22
N SER A 204 -16.62 -18.00 -7.13
CA SER A 204 -15.43 -17.21 -6.86
C SER A 204 -15.44 -16.00 -7.78
N VAL A 205 -15.57 -14.78 -7.22
CA VAL A 205 -15.64 -13.54 -8.00
C VAL A 205 -14.58 -12.55 -7.53
N PRO A 206 -13.86 -11.86 -8.43
CA PRO A 206 -12.89 -10.82 -8.07
C PRO A 206 -13.59 -9.67 -7.33
N ILE A 207 -13.08 -9.30 -6.15
CA ILE A 207 -13.59 -8.16 -5.38
C ILE A 207 -12.52 -7.13 -5.01
N GLN A 208 -11.27 -7.45 -5.25
CA GLN A 208 -10.14 -6.58 -5.00
C GLN A 208 -8.97 -7.01 -5.89
N VAL A 209 -8.25 -6.05 -6.44
CA VAL A 209 -7.00 -6.31 -7.17
C VAL A 209 -5.89 -6.64 -6.17
N GLU A 210 -5.05 -7.59 -6.49
CA GLU A 210 -3.83 -7.88 -5.75
C GLU A 210 -2.65 -7.13 -6.39
N VAL A 211 -2.03 -6.26 -5.61
CA VAL A 211 -0.87 -5.50 -6.05
C VAL A 211 0.39 -6.31 -5.85
N LYS A 212 1.14 -6.48 -6.91
CA LYS A 212 2.47 -7.07 -6.82
C LYS A 212 3.42 -6.13 -6.09
N GLN A 213 3.83 -6.53 -4.90
CA GLN A 213 4.80 -5.78 -4.13
C GLN A 213 6.21 -6.12 -4.59
N LEU A 214 6.94 -5.11 -5.06
CA LEU A 214 8.38 -5.25 -5.24
C LEU A 214 9.08 -5.16 -3.88
N PRO A 215 10.21 -5.87 -3.71
CA PRO A 215 11.02 -5.71 -2.51
C PRO A 215 11.44 -4.25 -2.40
N VAL A 216 11.22 -3.66 -1.22
CA VAL A 216 11.77 -2.33 -0.94
C VAL A 216 13.27 -2.46 -0.82
N PRO A 217 14.05 -1.60 -1.48
CA PRO A 217 15.51 -1.65 -1.38
C PRO A 217 15.97 -1.63 0.08
N SER A 218 16.90 -2.51 0.41
CA SER A 218 17.31 -2.81 1.79
C SER A 218 18.09 -1.69 2.51
N GLY A 219 18.48 -0.64 1.81
CA GLY A 219 19.32 0.44 2.33
C GLY A 219 18.78 1.23 3.53
N CYS A 220 17.47 1.13 3.80
CA CYS A 220 16.84 1.83 4.92
C CYS A 220 16.56 0.95 6.15
N PHE A 221 16.86 -0.35 6.11
CA PHE A 221 16.50 -1.31 7.17
C PHE A 221 17.64 -1.74 8.08
N GLY A 222 18.88 -1.36 7.77
CA GLY A 222 20.08 -1.81 8.47
C GLY A 222 20.39 -1.09 9.79
N VAL A 223 19.58 -0.12 10.19
CA VAL A 223 19.85 0.69 11.37
C VAL A 223 19.07 0.17 12.56
N GLN A 224 19.80 -0.07 13.66
CA GLN A 224 19.24 -0.62 14.89
C GLN A 224 18.10 0.23 15.44
N LYS A 225 16.99 -0.45 15.75
CA LYS A 225 15.81 0.11 16.42
C LYS A 225 16.26 0.88 17.67
N GLY A 226 15.94 2.16 17.76
CA GLY A 226 16.28 3.02 18.90
C GLY A 226 17.34 4.10 18.64
N MET A 227 17.96 4.10 17.47
CA MET A 227 18.93 5.17 17.08
C MET A 227 18.29 6.37 16.41
N TYR A 228 16.99 6.31 16.15
CA TYR A 228 16.29 7.37 15.40
C TYR A 228 15.45 8.26 16.32
N PRO A 229 15.29 9.54 15.96
CA PRO A 229 14.22 10.34 16.49
C PRO A 229 12.86 9.69 16.19
N ASN A 230 11.91 9.73 17.13
CA ASN A 230 10.59 9.09 17.02
C ASN A 230 9.84 9.42 15.71
N TYR A 231 10.05 10.61 15.15
CA TYR A 231 9.44 11.02 13.87
C TYR A 231 10.04 10.27 12.66
N PHE A 232 11.26 9.78 12.76
CA PHE A 232 11.94 9.03 11.71
C PHE A 232 11.31 7.63 11.54
N GLU A 233 11.05 6.93 12.65
CA GLU A 233 10.29 5.67 12.61
C GLU A 233 8.89 5.88 12.03
N GLN A 234 8.25 7.02 12.33
CA GLN A 234 6.95 7.36 11.79
C GLN A 234 6.99 7.58 10.27
N ILE A 235 8.01 8.28 9.75
CA ILE A 235 8.17 8.48 8.29
C ILE A 235 8.44 7.16 7.60
N LEU A 236 9.37 6.36 8.11
CA LEU A 236 9.70 5.07 7.51
C LEU A 236 8.50 4.12 7.57
N SER A 237 7.85 3.99 8.73
CA SER A 237 6.70 3.11 8.86
C SER A 237 5.49 3.60 8.06
N LYS A 238 5.26 4.91 7.97
CA LYS A 238 4.21 5.50 7.13
C LYS A 238 4.59 5.44 5.64
N GLY A 239 5.82 5.74 5.27
CA GLY A 239 6.30 5.65 3.90
C GLY A 239 6.26 4.22 3.38
N PHE A 240 6.80 3.26 4.12
CA PHE A 240 6.73 1.84 3.77
C PHE A 240 5.33 1.25 4.01
N GLY A 241 4.59 1.72 5.01
CA GLY A 241 3.20 1.33 5.26
C GLY A 241 2.27 1.86 4.17
N ALA A 242 2.44 3.10 3.75
CA ALA A 242 1.74 3.68 2.62
C ALA A 242 2.00 2.87 1.34
N TYR A 243 3.25 2.49 1.10
CA TYR A 243 3.63 1.64 -0.02
C TYR A 243 3.06 0.22 0.06
N ARG A 244 2.83 -0.31 1.26
CA ARG A 244 2.19 -1.61 1.47
C ARG A 244 0.66 -1.55 1.40
N LEU A 245 0.06 -0.43 1.84
CA LEU A 245 -1.39 -0.26 2.00
C LEU A 245 -2.02 0.52 0.85
N GLU A 246 -1.25 1.29 0.10
CA GLU A 246 -1.75 2.29 -0.84
C GLU A 246 -1.83 1.85 -2.28
N HIS A 247 -2.36 0.70 -2.53
CA HIS A 247 -3.07 0.55 -3.79
C HIS A 247 -4.39 1.32 -3.78
N ASP A 248 -4.96 1.57 -2.60
CA ASP A 248 -6.21 2.34 -2.45
C ASP A 248 -6.02 3.86 -2.40
N LYS A 249 -4.79 4.37 -2.29
CA LYS A 249 -4.54 5.80 -2.06
C LYS A 249 -3.33 6.37 -2.79
N SER A 250 -2.95 5.81 -3.93
CA SER A 250 -1.90 6.37 -4.80
C SER A 250 -2.14 7.84 -5.18
N LYS A 251 -3.31 8.38 -4.86
CA LYS A 251 -3.65 9.80 -5.00
C LYS A 251 -3.07 10.68 -3.91
N SER A 252 -2.60 10.14 -2.77
CA SER A 252 -2.06 10.91 -1.65
C SER A 252 -0.54 10.98 -1.61
N LEU A 253 0.15 10.06 -2.26
CA LEU A 253 1.59 10.17 -2.55
C LEU A 253 1.75 10.98 -3.84
N GLY A 254 1.45 12.28 -3.80
CA GLY A 254 1.69 13.17 -4.92
C GLY A 254 3.11 13.02 -5.47
N LYS A 255 3.43 13.71 -6.55
CA LYS A 255 4.79 13.73 -7.19
C LYS A 255 5.95 13.84 -6.20
N ASP A 256 5.69 14.31 -4.98
CA ASP A 256 6.66 14.61 -3.93
C ASP A 256 6.83 13.51 -2.87
N GLY A 257 6.11 12.37 -2.97
CA GLY A 257 6.14 11.30 -1.97
C GLY A 257 5.54 11.71 -0.62
N LEU A 258 5.72 10.86 0.40
CA LEU A 258 5.33 11.20 1.78
C LEU A 258 6.26 12.29 2.33
N ALA A 259 5.68 13.36 2.86
CA ALA A 259 6.45 14.45 3.42
C ALA A 259 5.93 14.88 4.78
N LEU A 260 6.85 15.25 5.68
CA LEU A 260 6.56 15.85 6.98
C LEU A 260 7.20 17.23 7.10
N GLU A 261 6.45 18.17 7.62
CA GLU A 261 7.00 19.46 8.08
C GLU A 261 7.67 19.22 9.43
N ILE A 262 8.94 19.60 9.52
CA ILE A 262 9.76 19.48 10.73
C ILE A 262 10.26 20.88 11.11
N SER A 263 10.19 21.18 12.41
CA SER A 263 10.86 22.33 13.01
C SER A 263 11.77 21.81 14.11
N ASP A 264 13.05 22.11 14.02
CA ASP A 264 14.02 21.61 14.97
C ASP A 264 15.22 22.59 15.12
N THR A 265 16.00 22.38 16.18
CA THR A 265 17.18 23.21 16.47
C THR A 265 18.43 22.36 16.32
N TYR A 266 19.32 22.80 15.47
CA TYR A 266 20.59 22.14 15.18
C TYR A 266 21.77 22.93 15.72
N LYS A 267 22.73 22.20 16.25
CA LYS A 267 24.04 22.72 16.64
C LYS A 267 25.05 22.36 15.57
N LEU A 268 25.74 23.37 15.07
CA LEU A 268 26.66 23.25 13.95
C LEU A 268 28.05 23.69 14.42
N ARG A 269 29.07 22.99 13.94
CA ARG A 269 30.48 23.36 14.12
C ARG A 269 31.10 23.65 12.76
N LYS A 270 31.91 24.70 12.70
CA LYS A 270 32.71 24.97 11.52
C LYS A 270 33.98 24.13 11.53
N THR A 271 34.26 23.47 10.43
CA THR A 271 35.44 22.64 10.18
C THR A 271 36.18 23.15 8.95
N ASP A 272 37.34 22.63 8.67
CA ASP A 272 38.11 22.98 7.45
C ASP A 272 37.35 22.59 6.17
N GLY A 273 36.47 21.59 6.25
CA GLY A 273 35.64 21.12 5.15
C GLY A 273 34.27 21.79 5.03
N GLY A 274 33.95 22.79 5.88
CA GLY A 274 32.66 23.45 5.91
C GLY A 274 31.95 23.36 7.26
N TRP A 275 30.65 23.10 7.26
CA TRP A 275 29.85 22.94 8.47
C TRP A 275 29.54 21.45 8.73
N ASP A 276 29.55 21.05 10.00
CA ASP A 276 29.14 19.73 10.46
C ASP A 276 28.07 19.83 11.56
N LEU A 277 27.18 18.84 11.61
CA LEU A 277 26.24 18.64 12.72
C LEU A 277 27.02 18.11 13.94
N LYS A 278 26.66 18.64 15.13
CA LYS A 278 27.25 18.24 16.39
C LYS A 278 26.39 17.21 17.11
#